data_8c3e31e86b39cde88ecba9589f8e91f0
#
_entry.id   8c3e31e86b39cde88ecba9589f8e91f0
#
_cell.length_a   1.000
_cell.length_b   1.000
_cell.length_c   1.000
_cell.angle_alpha   90.00
_cell.angle_beta   90.00
_cell.angle_gamma   90.00
#
_symmetry.space_group_name_H-M   'P 1'
#
loop_
_entity.id
_entity.type
_entity.pdbx_description
1 polymer ?
#
loop_
_entity_poly.entity_id
_entity_poly.type
_entity_poly.pdbx_seq_one_letter_code
_entity_poly.pdbx_strand_id
1 'polypeptide(L)'
;MNLLGVDLNNKEAVLCLMSLDNGLFNVKECRTRGIELRKGDSSEGIQAFQFQLKKLIEDYKIDTVVIKQRMTKGKFAGSANSFKMEAAIQLLADVKVELIPNTEIKETLKKNPLEYQMKDLELRQFQESAFNTAYCYALRQV
;
A
#
# COMPACT_ATOMS: atom_id res chain seq x y z
N MET A 1 -14.01 -5.79 5.85
CA MET A 1 -12.60 -6.05 5.47
C MET A 1 -11.82 -4.74 5.48
N ASN A 2 -10.68 -4.73 6.15
CA ASN A 2 -9.80 -3.57 6.19
C ASN A 2 -8.58 -3.80 5.32
N LEU A 3 -8.34 -2.88 4.40
CA LEU A 3 -7.28 -2.95 3.41
C LEU A 3 -6.26 -1.85 3.64
N LEU A 4 -5.00 -2.16 3.44
CA LEU A 4 -3.95 -1.14 3.44
C LEU A 4 -3.28 -1.14 2.07
N GLY A 5 -3.50 -0.08 1.29
CA GLY A 5 -2.81 0.12 0.03
C GLY A 5 -1.43 0.68 0.30
N VAL A 6 -0.43 0.16 -0.40
CA VAL A 6 0.97 0.52 -0.18
C VAL A 6 1.65 0.83 -1.51
N ASP A 7 2.27 2.01 -1.55
CA ASP A 7 3.15 2.41 -2.65
C ASP A 7 4.55 2.61 -2.10
N LEU A 8 5.50 1.83 -2.58
CA LEU A 8 6.87 1.84 -2.07
C LEU A 8 7.77 2.73 -2.94
N ASN A 9 8.48 3.64 -2.31
CA ASN A 9 9.51 4.42 -2.98
C ASN A 9 10.87 4.18 -2.33
N ASN A 10 11.87 4.96 -2.66
CA ASN A 10 13.23 4.75 -2.14
C ASN A 10 13.36 5.04 -0.62
N LYS A 11 12.42 5.78 -0.05
CA LYS A 11 12.52 6.25 1.33
C LYS A 11 11.47 5.66 2.26
N GLU A 12 10.29 5.36 1.71
CA GLU A 12 9.15 5.04 2.58
C GLU A 12 8.10 4.19 1.89
N ALA A 13 7.23 3.63 2.70
CA ALA A 13 5.99 3.03 2.26
C ALA A 13 4.89 4.08 2.44
N VAL A 14 4.28 4.53 1.35
CA VAL A 14 3.14 5.44 1.39
C VAL A 14 1.88 4.60 1.55
N LEU A 15 1.00 5.00 2.46
CA LEU A 15 -0.12 4.18 2.91
C LEU A 15 -1.48 4.83 2.63
N CYS A 16 -2.46 3.98 2.33
CA CYS A 16 -3.86 4.37 2.28
C CYS A 16 -4.70 3.29 2.95
N LEU A 17 -5.37 3.66 4.04
CA LEU A 17 -6.24 2.74 4.78
C LEU A 17 -7.66 2.82 4.22
N MET A 18 -8.24 1.66 3.92
CA MET A 18 -9.55 1.56 3.32
C MET A 18 -10.34 0.42 3.97
N SER A 19 -11.64 0.61 4.16
CA SER A 19 -12.52 -0.49 4.53
C SER A 19 -13.42 -0.84 3.34
N LEU A 20 -13.76 -2.10 3.22
CA LEU A 20 -14.67 -2.60 2.20
C LEU A 20 -15.77 -3.40 2.89
N ASP A 21 -17.01 -2.91 2.82
CA ASP A 21 -18.15 -3.56 3.45
C ASP A 21 -19.33 -3.54 2.48
N ASN A 22 -19.90 -4.70 2.22
CA ASN A 22 -21.07 -4.86 1.34
C ASN A 22 -20.85 -4.26 -0.06
N GLY A 23 -19.61 -4.39 -0.58
CA GLY A 23 -19.27 -3.89 -1.91
C GLY A 23 -18.98 -2.40 -1.97
N LEU A 24 -19.02 -1.70 -0.84
CA LEU A 24 -18.75 -0.28 -0.75
C LEU A 24 -17.41 -0.04 -0.06
N PHE A 25 -16.55 0.75 -0.70
CA PHE A 25 -15.30 1.14 -0.07
C PHE A 25 -15.45 2.46 0.68
N ASN A 26 -14.64 2.61 1.72
CA ASN A 26 -14.60 3.84 2.50
C ASN A 26 -13.15 4.11 2.92
N VAL A 27 -12.63 5.27 2.57
CA VAL A 27 -11.29 5.67 2.98
C VAL A 27 -11.32 6.01 4.46
N LYS A 28 -10.43 5.40 5.23
CA LYS A 28 -10.34 5.58 6.67
C LYS A 28 -9.18 6.48 7.04
N GLU A 29 -9.36 7.23 8.10
CA GLU A 29 -8.28 8.02 8.66
C GLU A 29 -7.26 7.08 9.31
N CYS A 30 -5.98 7.35 9.07
CA CYS A 30 -4.88 6.57 9.63
C CYS A 30 -3.93 7.53 10.33
N ARG A 31 -3.36 7.10 11.47
CA ARG A 31 -2.46 7.96 12.26
C ARG A 31 -1.20 8.37 11.51
N THR A 32 -0.85 7.67 10.42
CA THR A 32 0.28 8.02 9.58
C THR A 32 -0.03 7.79 8.11
N ARG A 33 0.56 8.59 7.24
CA ARG A 33 0.42 8.46 5.79
C ARG A 33 1.56 7.69 5.16
N GLY A 34 2.59 7.39 5.96
CA GLY A 34 3.75 6.65 5.46
C GLY A 34 4.62 6.16 6.60
N ILE A 35 5.44 5.16 6.31
CA ILE A 35 6.44 4.63 7.23
C ILE A 35 7.79 4.68 6.52
N GLU A 36 8.72 5.46 7.07
CA GLU A 36 10.05 5.59 6.50
C GLU A 36 10.92 4.37 6.77
N LEU A 37 11.72 4.00 5.77
CA LEU A 37 12.79 3.04 5.97
C LEU A 37 14.06 3.82 6.30
N ARG A 38 14.42 3.86 7.57
CA ARG A 38 15.66 4.48 8.04
C ARG A 38 16.73 3.42 8.13
N LYS A 39 17.94 3.75 7.67
CA LYS A 39 19.06 2.82 7.67
C LYS A 39 18.73 1.51 6.96
N GLY A 40 18.25 1.64 5.70
CA GLY A 40 17.83 0.49 4.90
C GLY A 40 18.96 -0.49 4.53
N ASP A 41 20.20 -0.12 4.81
CA ASP A 41 21.37 -0.97 4.64
C ASP A 41 21.66 -1.83 5.87
N SER A 42 20.88 -1.68 6.95
CA SER A 42 21.07 -2.45 8.18
C SER A 42 19.84 -3.32 8.45
N SER A 43 20.09 -4.47 9.09
CA SER A 43 19.01 -5.36 9.53
C SER A 43 18.11 -4.68 10.55
N GLU A 44 18.69 -3.86 11.42
CA GLU A 44 17.95 -3.13 12.45
C GLU A 44 16.97 -2.14 11.84
N GLY A 45 17.37 -1.45 10.77
CA GLY A 45 16.52 -0.51 10.07
C GLY A 45 15.34 -1.20 9.42
N ILE A 46 15.59 -2.35 8.80
CA ILE A 46 14.51 -3.13 8.15
C ILE A 46 13.58 -3.72 9.20
N GLN A 47 14.11 -4.21 10.31
CA GLN A 47 13.30 -4.73 11.41
C GLN A 47 12.43 -3.63 12.03
N ALA A 48 12.98 -2.42 12.20
CA ALA A 48 12.23 -1.30 12.74
C ALA A 48 11.07 -0.91 11.82
N PHE A 49 11.31 -0.90 10.50
CA PHE A 49 10.27 -0.66 9.50
C PHE A 49 9.16 -1.71 9.62
N GLN A 50 9.54 -2.98 9.63
CA GLN A 50 8.58 -4.09 9.72
C GLN A 50 7.76 -4.01 11.01
N PHE A 51 8.41 -3.71 12.12
CA PHE A 51 7.75 -3.59 13.42
C PHE A 51 6.69 -2.48 13.41
N GLN A 52 7.02 -1.30 12.88
CA GLN A 52 6.07 -0.19 12.79
C GLN A 52 4.85 -0.57 11.95
N LEU A 53 5.07 -1.25 10.84
CA LEU A 53 3.96 -1.69 9.99
C LEU A 53 3.13 -2.77 10.69
N LYS A 54 3.78 -3.70 11.37
CA LYS A 54 3.08 -4.73 12.13
C LYS A 54 2.16 -4.12 13.18
N LYS A 55 2.64 -3.10 13.90
CA LYS A 55 1.82 -2.40 14.91
C LYS A 55 0.62 -1.72 14.27
N LEU A 56 0.81 -1.11 13.12
CA LEU A 56 -0.27 -0.46 12.39
C LEU A 56 -1.34 -1.49 12.00
N ILE A 57 -0.90 -2.62 11.47
CA ILE A 57 -1.79 -3.71 11.06
C ILE A 57 -2.61 -4.22 12.25
N GLU A 58 -1.99 -4.41 13.39
CA GLU A 58 -2.67 -4.84 14.61
C GLU A 58 -3.66 -3.79 15.10
N ASP A 59 -3.23 -2.53 15.16
CA ASP A 59 -4.05 -1.45 15.74
C ASP A 59 -5.30 -1.14 14.90
N TYR A 60 -5.19 -1.22 13.58
CA TYR A 60 -6.32 -0.96 12.69
C TYR A 60 -7.01 -2.23 12.20
N LYS A 61 -6.60 -3.39 12.69
CA LYS A 61 -7.19 -4.69 12.32
C LYS A 61 -7.22 -4.88 10.81
N ILE A 62 -6.07 -4.63 10.18
CA ILE A 62 -5.94 -4.76 8.74
C ILE A 62 -5.91 -6.23 8.36
N ASP A 63 -6.78 -6.62 7.42
CA ASP A 63 -6.91 -7.99 6.93
C ASP A 63 -5.94 -8.28 5.79
N THR A 64 -5.75 -7.31 4.91
CA THR A 64 -4.94 -7.47 3.72
C THR A 64 -4.12 -6.22 3.44
N VAL A 65 -2.85 -6.43 3.15
CA VAL A 65 -1.94 -5.39 2.68
C VAL A 65 -1.78 -5.59 1.17
N VAL A 66 -2.04 -4.54 0.42
CA VAL A 66 -1.99 -4.59 -1.05
C VAL A 66 -0.88 -3.67 -1.51
N ILE A 67 0.16 -4.25 -2.10
CA ILE A 67 1.35 -3.50 -2.52
C ILE A 67 1.33 -3.33 -4.04
N LYS A 68 1.56 -2.10 -4.49
CA LYS A 68 1.83 -1.86 -5.90
C LYS A 68 3.18 -2.50 -6.23
N GLN A 69 3.15 -3.51 -7.10
CA GLN A 69 4.36 -4.26 -7.45
C GLN A 69 5.36 -3.36 -8.16
N ARG A 70 6.62 -3.38 -7.70
CA ARG A 70 7.69 -2.63 -8.33
C ARG A 70 8.28 -3.43 -9.48
N MET A 71 8.66 -2.75 -10.55
CA MET A 71 9.33 -3.38 -11.69
C MET A 71 10.76 -3.72 -11.30
N THR A 72 11.23 -4.89 -11.73
CA THR A 72 12.58 -5.38 -11.42
C THR A 72 13.64 -4.86 -12.39
N LYS A 73 13.22 -4.38 -13.55
CA LYS A 73 14.17 -3.88 -14.57
C LYS A 73 13.50 -2.80 -15.42
N GLY A 74 14.31 -2.08 -16.15
CA GLY A 74 13.86 -0.99 -17.01
C GLY A 74 14.00 0.38 -16.34
N LYS A 75 13.56 1.41 -17.06
CA LYS A 75 13.69 2.80 -16.64
C LYS A 75 12.96 3.11 -15.33
N PHE A 76 11.86 2.41 -15.08
CA PHE A 76 11.03 2.64 -13.90
C PHE A 76 11.15 1.53 -12.86
N ALA A 77 12.28 0.83 -12.86
CA ALA A 77 12.54 -0.23 -11.88
C ALA A 77 12.52 0.33 -10.47
N GLY A 78 12.09 -0.49 -9.53
CA GLY A 78 12.10 -0.16 -8.11
C GLY A 78 13.53 -0.05 -7.59
N SER A 79 13.72 0.73 -6.53
CA SER A 79 15.00 0.86 -5.85
C SER A 79 15.28 -0.37 -4.99
N ALA A 80 16.54 -0.54 -4.59
CA ALA A 80 16.91 -1.60 -3.65
C ALA A 80 16.09 -1.51 -2.36
N ASN A 81 15.91 -0.30 -1.83
CA ASN A 81 15.13 -0.11 -0.61
C ASN A 81 13.67 -0.49 -0.78
N SER A 82 13.07 -0.22 -1.95
CA SER A 82 11.67 -0.60 -2.19
C SER A 82 11.49 -2.11 -2.15
N PHE A 83 12.44 -2.88 -2.69
CA PHE A 83 12.35 -4.34 -2.63
C PHE A 83 12.61 -4.90 -1.23
N LYS A 84 13.47 -4.25 -0.45
CA LYS A 84 13.66 -4.64 0.95
C LYS A 84 12.40 -4.43 1.77
N MET A 85 11.71 -3.31 1.58
CA MET A 85 10.44 -3.04 2.25
C MET A 85 9.37 -4.03 1.80
N GLU A 86 9.30 -4.32 0.50
CA GLU A 86 8.34 -5.29 -0.03
C GLU A 86 8.54 -6.65 0.62
N ALA A 87 9.79 -7.13 0.67
CA ALA A 87 10.09 -8.42 1.28
C ALA A 87 9.78 -8.42 2.77
N ALA A 88 10.10 -7.34 3.48
CA ALA A 88 9.79 -7.23 4.91
C ALA A 88 8.30 -7.32 5.19
N ILE A 89 7.48 -6.71 4.32
CA ILE A 89 6.02 -6.79 4.42
C ILE A 89 5.53 -8.20 4.11
N GLN A 90 6.07 -8.83 3.06
CA GLN A 90 5.67 -10.19 2.67
C GLN A 90 5.98 -11.23 3.75
N LEU A 91 6.95 -10.96 4.60
CA LEU A 91 7.33 -11.88 5.69
C LEU A 91 6.44 -11.75 6.92
N LEU A 92 5.54 -10.78 6.97
CA LEU A 92 4.61 -10.65 8.09
C LEU A 92 3.65 -11.83 8.10
N ALA A 93 3.55 -12.48 9.29
CA ALA A 93 2.57 -13.53 9.52
C ALA A 93 1.20 -12.87 9.80
N ASP A 94 0.16 -13.61 9.89
CA ASP A 94 -1.17 -13.16 10.35
C ASP A 94 -1.84 -12.05 9.53
N VAL A 95 -1.31 -11.75 8.35
CA VAL A 95 -1.93 -10.80 7.43
C VAL A 95 -1.73 -11.31 6.00
N LYS A 96 -2.72 -11.11 5.16
CA LYS A 96 -2.61 -11.45 3.74
C LYS A 96 -1.87 -10.33 3.03
N VAL A 97 -0.91 -10.67 2.18
CA VAL A 97 -0.16 -9.68 1.39
C VAL A 97 -0.32 -10.00 -0.09
N GLU A 98 -0.79 -9.04 -0.86
CA GLU A 98 -1.00 -9.17 -2.29
C GLU A 98 -0.15 -8.13 -3.03
N LEU A 99 0.46 -8.55 -4.13
CA LEU A 99 1.16 -7.64 -5.04
C LEU A 99 0.30 -7.44 -6.28
N ILE A 100 0.10 -6.18 -6.68
CA ILE A 100 -0.69 -5.87 -7.87
C ILE A 100 0.19 -5.15 -8.89
N PRO A 101 0.32 -5.67 -10.12
CA PRO A 101 1.08 -5.00 -11.17
C PRO A 101 0.47 -3.67 -11.56
N ASN A 102 1.29 -2.70 -11.92
CA ASN A 102 0.83 -1.40 -12.37
C ASN A 102 -0.08 -1.48 -13.60
N THR A 103 0.17 -2.44 -14.49
CA THR A 103 -0.68 -2.66 -15.67
C THR A 103 -2.11 -2.98 -15.28
N GLU A 104 -2.29 -3.78 -14.24
CA GLU A 104 -3.62 -4.14 -13.74
C GLU A 104 -4.31 -2.95 -13.09
N ILE A 105 -3.55 -2.14 -12.34
CA ILE A 105 -4.09 -0.94 -11.70
C ILE A 105 -4.58 0.04 -12.77
N LYS A 106 -3.79 0.28 -13.80
CA LYS A 106 -4.16 1.16 -14.92
C LYS A 106 -5.39 0.66 -15.64
N GLU A 107 -5.47 -0.64 -15.92
CA GLU A 107 -6.61 -1.23 -16.59
C GLU A 107 -7.88 -1.08 -15.76
N THR A 108 -7.80 -1.33 -14.47
CA THR A 108 -8.92 -1.20 -13.55
C THR A 108 -9.44 0.25 -13.52
N LEU A 109 -8.55 1.22 -13.44
CA LEU A 109 -8.93 2.64 -13.42
C LEU A 109 -9.55 3.08 -14.74
N LYS A 110 -9.09 2.50 -15.85
CA LYS A 110 -9.65 2.80 -17.17
C LYS A 110 -11.10 2.31 -17.29
N LYS A 111 -11.38 1.13 -16.75
CA LYS A 111 -12.73 0.54 -16.76
C LYS A 111 -13.64 1.11 -15.68
N ASN A 112 -13.08 1.61 -14.60
CA ASN A 112 -13.81 2.13 -13.45
C ASN A 112 -13.26 3.50 -13.07
N PRO A 113 -13.45 4.53 -13.91
CA PRO A 113 -12.88 5.84 -13.63
C PRO A 113 -13.43 6.43 -12.35
N LEU A 114 -12.55 7.09 -11.61
CA LEU A 114 -12.91 7.75 -10.37
C LEU A 114 -13.43 9.16 -10.66
N GLU A 115 -14.54 9.49 -10.03
CA GLU A 115 -15.12 10.83 -10.09
C GLU A 115 -14.59 11.72 -8.95
N TYR A 116 -13.69 11.18 -8.12
CA TYR A 116 -13.16 11.87 -6.94
C TYR A 116 -11.73 12.30 -7.17
N GLN A 117 -11.39 13.44 -6.55
CA GLN A 117 -10.00 13.85 -6.39
C GLN A 117 -9.54 13.40 -5.00
N MET A 118 -8.22 13.31 -4.80
CA MET A 118 -7.68 12.88 -3.50
C MET A 118 -8.19 13.76 -2.35
N LYS A 119 -8.30 15.06 -2.55
CA LYS A 119 -8.82 15.98 -1.54
C LYS A 119 -10.25 15.67 -1.11
N ASP A 120 -11.07 15.14 -2.03
CA ASP A 120 -12.45 14.77 -1.72
C ASP A 120 -12.53 13.57 -0.80
N LEU A 121 -11.47 12.75 -0.79
CA LEU A 121 -11.32 11.57 0.05
C LEU A 121 -10.51 11.87 1.32
N GLU A 122 -10.19 13.13 1.54
CA GLU A 122 -9.33 13.59 2.64
C GLU A 122 -7.93 12.98 2.60
N LEU A 123 -7.46 12.68 1.38
CA LEU A 123 -6.13 12.15 1.13
C LEU A 123 -5.23 13.24 0.55
N ARG A 124 -3.93 13.09 0.79
CA ARG A 124 -2.92 13.92 0.14
C ARG A 124 -2.66 13.40 -1.26
N GLN A 125 -2.21 14.28 -2.15
CA GLN A 125 -1.94 13.91 -3.55
C GLN A 125 -0.90 12.79 -3.65
N PHE A 126 0.10 12.78 -2.77
CA PHE A 126 1.14 11.74 -2.81
C PHE A 126 0.61 10.35 -2.42
N GLN A 127 -0.60 10.26 -1.87
CA GLN A 127 -1.24 8.98 -1.53
C GLN A 127 -2.03 8.38 -2.71
N GLU A 128 -2.10 9.06 -3.85
CA GLU A 128 -2.92 8.62 -4.98
C GLU A 128 -2.59 7.19 -5.42
N SER A 129 -1.30 6.88 -5.56
CA SER A 129 -0.90 5.54 -6.00
C SER A 129 -1.26 4.46 -4.98
N ALA A 130 -1.10 4.73 -3.69
CA ALA A 130 -1.50 3.80 -2.62
C ALA A 130 -3.01 3.61 -2.62
N PHE A 131 -3.78 4.69 -2.79
CA PHE A 131 -5.23 4.62 -2.92
C PHE A 131 -5.63 3.77 -4.12
N ASN A 132 -5.06 4.05 -5.29
CA ASN A 132 -5.40 3.32 -6.52
C ASN A 132 -5.15 1.83 -6.38
N THR A 133 -4.09 1.45 -5.68
CA THR A 133 -3.74 0.05 -5.43
C THR A 133 -4.80 -0.63 -4.57
N ALA A 134 -5.20 0.01 -3.47
CA ALA A 134 -6.26 -0.51 -2.60
C ALA A 134 -7.60 -0.57 -3.34
N TYR A 135 -7.92 0.46 -4.10
CA TYR A 135 -9.15 0.55 -4.88
C TYR A 135 -9.26 -0.59 -5.91
N CYS A 136 -8.15 -0.84 -6.62
CA CYS A 136 -8.09 -1.95 -7.58
C CYS A 136 -8.39 -3.29 -6.91
N TYR A 137 -7.77 -3.53 -5.75
CA TYR A 137 -8.03 -4.76 -5.00
C TYR A 137 -9.46 -4.83 -4.50
N ALA A 138 -10.00 -3.72 -4.00
CA ALA A 138 -11.38 -3.66 -3.51
C ALA A 138 -12.37 -4.03 -4.61
N LEU A 139 -12.17 -3.55 -5.83
CA LEU A 139 -13.04 -3.88 -6.96
C LEU A 139 -12.99 -5.36 -7.35
N ARG A 140 -11.88 -6.04 -7.08
CA ARG A 140 -11.77 -7.49 -7.32
C ARG A 140 -12.66 -8.29 -6.37
N GLN A 141 -12.96 -7.74 -5.20
CA GLN A 141 -13.70 -8.42 -4.15
C GLN A 141 -15.22 -8.25 -4.27
N VAL A 142 -15.64 -7.45 -5.23
CA VAL A 142 -17.06 -7.13 -5.43
C VAL A 142 -17.70 -8.00 -6.50
#